data_b4a0d23698157aa15a2d733ce6ad47d2
#
_entry.id   b4a0d23698157aa15a2d733ce6ad47d2
#
_cell.length_a   1.000
_cell.length_b   1.000
_cell.length_c   1.000
_cell.angle_alpha   90.00
_cell.angle_beta   90.00
_cell.angle_gamma   90.00
#
_symmetry.space_group_name_H-M   'P 1'
#
loop_
_entity.id
_entity.type
_entity.pdbx_description
1 polymer ?
#
loop_
_entity_poly.entity_id
_entity_poly.type
_entity_poly.pdbx_seq_one_letter_code
_entity_poly.pdbx_strand_id
1 'polypeptide(L)'
;MRIVYLSASSIPSRSANSIHVMRMCEALGKNGHETTLVGKQYDSRLTEDVYGYYGVERAFELALIPCRRIKGVGVFVLPKLYLRLRQYDPKEVLIYARDVYGASVAIRMGFQVIYEAHGLPYNRLIRGLEASLFRHARLLRLVVISEALKALYVSRFDIADKIVVCHDAASVPSWSSNGDLPWPASRDTLQIGYTGHLHPGRGIDIIIECGKRLPQYDFHVIGGDDKDILHWRQQASANLYFHGFVEPGLISSVCRHCDVLMMPYQTNLALPYTQANTSGWMSPMKLFEYMASRRAIIASDLPVLREVLDERMAILVPPEDTDRWAEAIKRCEDGQFRDNLAQNAYEAFLKDYTWEKRAQKALEGIGV
;
A
#
# COMPACT_ATOMS: atom_id res chain seq x y z
N MET A 1 21.12 -6.37 12.03
CA MET A 1 20.47 -7.69 12.23
C MET A 1 20.33 -8.38 10.89
N ARG A 2 20.25 -9.69 10.89
CA ARG A 2 19.90 -10.48 9.70
C ARG A 2 18.40 -10.78 9.71
N ILE A 3 17.69 -10.38 8.65
CA ILE A 3 16.23 -10.49 8.55
C ILE A 3 15.85 -11.31 7.32
N VAL A 4 15.02 -12.33 7.51
CA VAL A 4 14.38 -13.04 6.40
C VAL A 4 12.91 -12.62 6.36
N TYR A 5 12.54 -11.89 5.30
CA TYR A 5 11.19 -11.41 5.08
C TYR A 5 10.39 -12.45 4.28
N LEU A 6 9.33 -13.00 4.89
CA LEU A 6 8.46 -13.99 4.28
C LEU A 6 7.19 -13.36 3.72
N SER A 7 6.94 -13.57 2.44
CA SER A 7 5.73 -13.08 1.78
C SER A 7 5.07 -14.14 0.90
N ALA A 8 3.75 -14.20 0.96
CA ALA A 8 2.95 -14.97 0.00
C ALA A 8 2.80 -14.28 -1.37
N SER A 9 3.34 -13.08 -1.54
CA SER A 9 3.26 -12.31 -2.79
C SER A 9 3.94 -13.02 -3.94
N SER A 10 3.35 -12.87 -5.13
CA SER A 10 4.04 -13.15 -6.39
C SER A 10 4.89 -11.94 -6.78
N ILE A 11 6.15 -12.17 -7.12
CA ILE A 11 7.11 -11.14 -7.50
C ILE A 11 7.75 -11.55 -8.84
N PRO A 12 7.71 -10.68 -9.87
CA PRO A 12 6.97 -9.42 -9.90
C PRO A 12 5.45 -9.60 -10.04
N SER A 13 4.67 -8.58 -9.62
CA SER A 13 3.23 -8.48 -9.88
C SER A 13 2.74 -7.04 -9.71
N ARG A 14 1.54 -6.75 -10.26
CA ARG A 14 0.87 -5.43 -10.14
C ARG A 14 0.12 -5.25 -8.80
N SER A 15 0.24 -6.19 -7.87
CA SER A 15 -0.51 -6.12 -6.62
C SER A 15 0.13 -5.15 -5.63
N ALA A 16 -0.69 -4.39 -4.91
CA ALA A 16 -0.24 -3.53 -3.82
C ALA A 16 0.59 -4.30 -2.78
N ASN A 17 0.25 -5.58 -2.55
CA ASN A 17 0.99 -6.45 -1.64
C ASN A 17 2.45 -6.65 -2.09
N SER A 18 2.72 -6.86 -3.38
CA SER A 18 4.09 -7.02 -3.87
C SER A 18 4.88 -5.72 -3.80
N ILE A 19 4.25 -4.57 -4.09
CA ILE A 19 4.87 -3.24 -3.95
C ILE A 19 5.28 -3.02 -2.50
N HIS A 20 4.37 -3.24 -1.56
CA HIS A 20 4.62 -3.09 -0.13
C HIS A 20 5.84 -3.92 0.33
N VAL A 21 5.90 -5.21 0.00
CA VAL A 21 7.00 -6.07 0.50
C VAL A 21 8.34 -5.68 -0.11
N MET A 22 8.38 -5.25 -1.37
CA MET A 22 9.61 -4.76 -2.01
C MET A 22 10.10 -3.48 -1.35
N ARG A 23 9.22 -2.50 -1.10
CA ARG A 23 9.54 -1.26 -0.42
C ARG A 23 9.97 -1.46 1.04
N MET A 24 9.27 -2.36 1.75
CA MET A 24 9.63 -2.66 3.14
C MET A 24 11.00 -3.34 3.25
N CYS A 25 11.33 -4.26 2.34
CA CYS A 25 12.65 -4.89 2.31
C CYS A 25 13.76 -3.90 1.94
N GLU A 26 13.51 -2.99 0.99
CA GLU A 26 14.42 -1.88 0.69
C GLU A 26 14.71 -1.04 1.93
N ALA A 27 13.65 -0.64 2.66
CA ALA A 27 13.77 0.18 3.86
C ALA A 27 14.52 -0.53 4.99
N LEU A 28 14.28 -1.82 5.19
CA LEU A 28 15.04 -2.62 6.14
C LEU A 28 16.53 -2.65 5.78
N GLY A 29 16.86 -2.84 4.49
CA GLY A 29 18.24 -2.80 4.01
C GLY A 29 18.89 -1.42 4.19
N LYS A 30 18.18 -0.34 3.85
CA LYS A 30 18.65 1.05 4.04
C LYS A 30 18.87 1.40 5.52
N ASN A 31 18.10 0.78 6.43
CA ASN A 31 18.28 0.90 7.88
C ASN A 31 19.44 0.04 8.42
N GLY A 32 20.25 -0.58 7.55
CA GLY A 32 21.44 -1.33 7.93
C GLY A 32 21.19 -2.79 8.33
N HIS A 33 20.06 -3.38 7.92
CA HIS A 33 19.77 -4.80 8.16
C HIS A 33 20.11 -5.65 6.92
N GLU A 34 20.81 -6.77 7.11
CA GLU A 34 20.99 -7.78 6.06
C GLU A 34 19.64 -8.46 5.80
N THR A 35 18.99 -8.08 4.70
CA THR A 35 17.60 -8.46 4.43
C THR A 35 17.51 -9.38 3.22
N THR A 36 16.80 -10.50 3.37
CA THR A 36 16.48 -11.43 2.27
C THR A 36 14.96 -11.57 2.14
N LEU A 37 14.38 -11.21 0.99
CA LEU A 37 12.96 -11.41 0.68
C LEU A 37 12.72 -12.79 0.09
N VAL A 38 11.92 -13.61 0.78
CA VAL A 38 11.42 -14.89 0.29
C VAL A 38 9.98 -14.71 -0.20
N GLY A 39 9.79 -14.78 -1.51
CA GLY A 39 8.50 -14.63 -2.19
C GLY A 39 8.25 -15.74 -3.20
N LYS A 40 7.12 -15.67 -3.93
CA LYS A 40 6.76 -16.61 -5.00
C LYS A 40 7.10 -16.01 -6.36
N GLN A 41 7.52 -16.86 -7.31
CA GLN A 41 7.70 -16.49 -8.71
C GLN A 41 6.86 -17.42 -9.58
N TYR A 42 5.91 -16.86 -10.33
CA TYR A 42 5.05 -17.63 -11.24
C TYR A 42 5.53 -17.63 -12.69
N ASP A 43 6.28 -16.62 -13.11
CA ASP A 43 6.81 -16.52 -14.47
C ASP A 43 8.28 -16.12 -14.43
N SER A 44 9.12 -16.93 -15.04
CA SER A 44 10.57 -16.69 -15.11
C SER A 44 10.94 -15.64 -16.18
N ARG A 45 10.01 -15.28 -17.08
CA ARG A 45 10.26 -14.39 -18.22
C ARG A 45 10.18 -12.90 -17.88
N LEU A 46 9.69 -12.54 -16.68
CA LEU A 46 9.57 -11.14 -16.22
C LEU A 46 10.79 -10.66 -15.41
N THR A 47 11.99 -11.18 -15.68
CA THR A 47 13.10 -11.10 -14.73
C THR A 47 14.25 -10.17 -15.10
N GLU A 48 14.16 -9.33 -16.12
CA GLU A 48 15.35 -8.55 -16.51
C GLU A 48 15.73 -7.47 -15.46
N ASP A 49 14.78 -6.77 -14.84
CA ASP A 49 15.06 -5.90 -13.69
C ASP A 49 13.86 -5.79 -12.73
N VAL A 50 13.74 -6.75 -11.82
CA VAL A 50 12.67 -6.74 -10.79
C VAL A 50 12.77 -5.51 -9.89
N TYR A 51 13.96 -5.04 -9.55
CA TYR A 51 14.14 -3.88 -8.69
C TYR A 51 13.70 -2.60 -9.41
N GLY A 52 14.11 -2.42 -10.66
CA GLY A 52 13.70 -1.29 -11.51
C GLY A 52 12.19 -1.24 -11.73
N TYR A 53 11.53 -2.38 -11.97
CA TYR A 53 10.07 -2.45 -12.09
C TYR A 53 9.32 -1.85 -10.88
N TYR A 54 9.82 -2.11 -9.66
CA TYR A 54 9.24 -1.54 -8.44
C TYR A 54 9.84 -0.16 -8.08
N GLY A 55 10.86 0.29 -8.79
CA GLY A 55 11.59 1.52 -8.47
C GLY A 55 12.26 1.45 -7.09
N VAL A 56 12.81 0.29 -6.71
CA VAL A 56 13.53 0.07 -5.45
C VAL A 56 15.03 -0.13 -5.70
N GLU A 57 15.85 0.27 -4.74
CA GLU A 57 17.28 0.03 -4.76
C GLU A 57 17.62 -1.42 -4.36
N ARG A 58 18.77 -1.92 -4.80
CA ARG A 58 19.27 -3.26 -4.44
C ARG A 58 19.87 -3.30 -3.03
N ALA A 59 19.10 -2.86 -2.03
CA ALA A 59 19.49 -2.86 -0.62
C ALA A 59 19.18 -4.19 0.09
N PHE A 60 18.62 -5.17 -0.61
CA PHE A 60 18.23 -6.48 -0.07
C PHE A 60 18.34 -7.58 -1.14
N GLU A 61 18.34 -8.84 -0.72
CA GLU A 61 18.39 -10.00 -1.61
C GLU A 61 17.00 -10.55 -1.93
N LEU A 62 16.81 -11.04 -3.17
CA LEU A 62 15.62 -11.76 -3.59
C LEU A 62 15.88 -13.27 -3.61
N ALA A 63 15.12 -14.02 -2.84
CA ALA A 63 15.15 -15.49 -2.79
C ALA A 63 13.79 -16.05 -3.21
N LEU A 64 13.47 -15.94 -4.50
CA LEU A 64 12.15 -16.30 -5.03
C LEU A 64 11.99 -17.82 -5.18
N ILE A 65 10.85 -18.34 -4.78
CA ILE A 65 10.47 -19.75 -4.89
C ILE A 65 9.67 -19.93 -6.19
N PRO A 66 10.19 -20.67 -7.18
CA PRO A 66 9.45 -20.96 -8.40
C PRO A 66 8.19 -21.77 -8.11
N CYS A 67 7.05 -21.30 -8.61
CA CYS A 67 5.73 -21.88 -8.41
C CYS A 67 4.95 -21.95 -9.71
N ARG A 68 4.01 -22.90 -9.82
CA ARG A 68 3.00 -22.92 -10.89
C ARG A 68 1.72 -22.25 -10.40
N ARG A 69 0.96 -21.60 -11.31
CA ARG A 69 -0.36 -21.02 -11.01
C ARG A 69 -1.42 -22.13 -10.88
N ILE A 70 -1.48 -22.76 -9.70
CA ILE A 70 -2.45 -23.82 -9.39
C ILE A 70 -3.22 -23.39 -8.14
N LYS A 71 -4.55 -23.65 -8.11
CA LYS A 71 -5.35 -23.45 -6.89
C LYS A 71 -4.74 -24.27 -5.74
N GLY A 72 -4.60 -23.65 -4.56
CA GLY A 72 -3.99 -24.32 -3.39
C GLY A 72 -2.46 -24.28 -3.35
N VAL A 73 -1.78 -23.59 -4.26
CA VAL A 73 -0.31 -23.49 -4.34
C VAL A 73 0.35 -23.05 -3.02
N GLY A 74 -0.40 -22.36 -2.14
CA GLY A 74 0.10 -21.97 -0.83
C GLY A 74 0.63 -23.14 0.00
N VAL A 75 -0.03 -24.28 -0.03
CA VAL A 75 0.38 -25.48 0.71
C VAL A 75 1.62 -26.13 0.08
N PHE A 76 1.73 -26.15 -1.25
CA PHE A 76 2.89 -26.73 -1.96
C PHE A 76 4.18 -25.90 -1.84
N VAL A 77 4.08 -24.64 -1.44
CA VAL A 77 5.24 -23.78 -1.19
C VAL A 77 5.86 -24.05 0.18
N LEU A 78 5.07 -24.52 1.17
CA LEU A 78 5.55 -24.73 2.54
C LEU A 78 6.74 -25.68 2.66
N PRO A 79 6.81 -26.83 1.95
CA PRO A 79 8.00 -27.69 2.01
C PRO A 79 9.26 -26.99 1.47
N LYS A 80 9.13 -26.22 0.37
CA LYS A 80 10.25 -25.46 -0.19
C LYS A 80 10.69 -24.34 0.76
N LEU A 81 9.74 -23.66 1.39
CA LEU A 81 10.01 -22.66 2.43
C LEU A 81 10.72 -23.29 3.62
N TYR A 82 10.27 -24.43 4.11
CA TYR A 82 10.92 -25.16 5.20
C TYR A 82 12.38 -25.52 4.86
N LEU A 83 12.63 -26.07 3.66
CA LEU A 83 13.98 -26.37 3.19
C LEU A 83 14.86 -25.13 3.08
N ARG A 84 14.28 -23.99 2.67
CA ARG A 84 15.01 -22.72 2.61
C ARG A 84 15.36 -22.22 4.01
N LEU A 85 14.41 -22.25 4.95
CA LEU A 85 14.65 -21.80 6.33
C LEU A 85 15.66 -22.66 7.08
N ARG A 86 15.80 -23.96 6.76
CA ARG A 86 16.84 -24.83 7.35
C ARG A 86 18.28 -24.38 7.09
N GLN A 87 18.49 -23.46 6.15
CA GLN A 87 19.82 -22.92 5.83
C GLN A 87 20.24 -21.81 6.81
N TYR A 88 19.34 -21.34 7.68
CA TYR A 88 19.59 -20.28 8.64
C TYR A 88 19.62 -20.82 10.07
N ASP A 89 20.48 -20.22 10.91
CA ASP A 89 20.44 -20.45 12.36
C ASP A 89 19.29 -19.61 12.98
N PRO A 90 18.33 -20.26 13.68
CA PRO A 90 17.24 -19.54 14.35
C PRO A 90 17.67 -18.54 15.41
N LYS A 91 18.92 -18.60 15.89
CA LYS A 91 19.46 -17.65 16.88
C LYS A 91 20.03 -16.38 16.26
N GLU A 92 20.37 -16.41 14.97
CA GLU A 92 21.04 -15.32 14.26
C GLU A 92 20.07 -14.54 13.34
N VAL A 93 18.88 -15.09 13.08
CA VAL A 93 17.95 -14.59 12.07
C VAL A 93 16.59 -14.27 12.68
N LEU A 94 16.14 -13.05 12.45
CA LEU A 94 14.76 -12.63 12.70
C LEU A 94 13.90 -12.90 11.47
N ILE A 95 12.75 -13.53 11.67
CA ILE A 95 11.74 -13.69 10.62
C ILE A 95 10.74 -12.54 10.71
N TYR A 96 10.60 -11.80 9.62
CA TYR A 96 9.51 -10.84 9.42
C TYR A 96 8.51 -11.44 8.43
N ALA A 97 7.33 -11.83 8.87
CA ALA A 97 6.38 -12.57 8.06
C ALA A 97 5.10 -11.80 7.81
N ARG A 98 4.70 -11.65 6.54
CA ARG A 98 3.40 -11.11 6.12
C ARG A 98 2.41 -12.19 5.69
N ASP A 99 2.65 -13.40 6.08
CA ASP A 99 1.86 -14.59 5.76
C ASP A 99 1.85 -15.52 6.97
N VAL A 100 0.67 -15.87 7.43
CA VAL A 100 0.47 -16.65 8.65
C VAL A 100 1.03 -18.07 8.54
N TYR A 101 1.03 -18.66 7.33
CA TYR A 101 1.58 -20.00 7.13
C TYR A 101 3.10 -19.99 7.27
N GLY A 102 3.77 -19.02 6.63
CA GLY A 102 5.21 -18.82 6.75
C GLY A 102 5.62 -18.52 8.20
N ALA A 103 4.90 -17.62 8.88
CA ALA A 103 5.10 -17.34 10.30
C ALA A 103 4.96 -18.60 11.16
N SER A 104 3.93 -19.42 10.89
CA SER A 104 3.65 -20.65 11.64
C SER A 104 4.72 -21.73 11.41
N VAL A 105 5.30 -21.82 10.23
CA VAL A 105 6.44 -22.72 9.95
C VAL A 105 7.67 -22.21 10.68
N ALA A 106 8.03 -20.95 10.51
CA ALA A 106 9.24 -20.37 11.09
C ALA A 106 9.26 -20.48 12.62
N ILE A 107 8.16 -20.15 13.29
CA ILE A 107 8.09 -20.18 14.75
C ILE A 107 8.27 -21.61 15.31
N ARG A 108 7.71 -22.63 14.61
CA ARG A 108 7.91 -24.05 14.97
C ARG A 108 9.33 -24.55 14.72
N MET A 109 10.06 -23.93 13.79
CA MET A 109 11.48 -24.19 13.55
C MET A 109 12.40 -23.51 14.57
N GLY A 110 11.85 -22.71 15.49
CA GLY A 110 12.59 -22.07 16.57
C GLY A 110 13.03 -20.63 16.29
N PHE A 111 12.62 -20.04 15.18
CA PHE A 111 12.90 -18.61 14.88
C PHE A 111 12.10 -17.68 15.78
N GLN A 112 12.66 -16.50 16.05
CA GLN A 112 11.91 -15.34 16.52
C GLN A 112 11.14 -14.74 15.33
N VAL A 113 9.89 -14.32 15.57
CA VAL A 113 8.99 -13.92 14.50
C VAL A 113 8.34 -12.57 14.82
N ILE A 114 8.35 -11.67 13.85
CA ILE A 114 7.40 -10.56 13.73
C ILE A 114 6.36 -10.98 12.70
N TYR A 115 5.08 -10.87 13.05
CA TYR A 115 4.00 -11.13 12.12
C TYR A 115 3.29 -9.82 11.74
N GLU A 116 3.08 -9.59 10.45
CA GLU A 116 2.39 -8.41 9.94
C GLU A 116 1.06 -8.79 9.31
N ALA A 117 -0.04 -8.24 9.86
CA ALA A 117 -1.40 -8.48 9.42
C ALA A 117 -2.03 -7.23 8.75
N HIS A 118 -2.62 -7.42 7.56
CA HIS A 118 -3.29 -6.38 6.79
C HIS A 118 -4.82 -6.51 6.78
N GLY A 119 -5.36 -7.40 7.59
CA GLY A 119 -6.80 -7.63 7.73
C GLY A 119 -7.06 -8.78 8.69
N LEU A 120 -8.32 -9.01 8.94
CA LEU A 120 -8.75 -10.08 9.83
C LEU A 120 -8.70 -11.45 9.15
N PRO A 121 -8.55 -12.54 9.91
CA PRO A 121 -8.61 -13.89 9.38
C PRO A 121 -9.97 -14.18 8.74
N TYR A 122 -9.98 -14.54 7.48
CA TYR A 122 -11.19 -14.74 6.68
C TYR A 122 -11.82 -16.14 6.83
N ASN A 123 -11.12 -17.06 7.49
CA ASN A 123 -11.64 -18.41 7.76
C ASN A 123 -11.19 -18.98 9.12
N ARG A 124 -11.82 -20.08 9.54
CA ARG A 124 -11.53 -20.71 10.84
C ARG A 124 -10.11 -21.27 10.95
N LEU A 125 -9.53 -21.75 9.83
CA LEU A 125 -8.17 -22.30 9.82
C LEU A 125 -7.14 -21.20 10.10
N ILE A 126 -7.22 -20.10 9.36
CA ILE A 126 -6.30 -18.94 9.55
C ILE A 126 -6.47 -18.37 10.95
N ARG A 127 -7.70 -18.23 11.43
CA ARG A 127 -7.97 -17.78 12.80
C ARG A 127 -7.33 -18.70 13.86
N GLY A 128 -7.37 -20.02 13.65
CA GLY A 128 -6.71 -21.00 14.53
C GLY A 128 -5.19 -20.90 14.49
N LEU A 129 -4.61 -20.68 13.30
CA LEU A 129 -3.16 -20.46 13.13
C LEU A 129 -2.71 -19.18 13.81
N GLU A 130 -3.40 -18.07 13.62
CA GLU A 130 -3.11 -16.81 14.30
C GLU A 130 -3.23 -16.94 15.82
N ALA A 131 -4.30 -17.57 16.33
CA ALA A 131 -4.46 -17.80 17.77
C ALA A 131 -3.34 -18.66 18.37
N SER A 132 -2.82 -19.65 17.60
CA SER A 132 -1.66 -20.43 18.01
C SER A 132 -0.37 -19.60 17.99
N LEU A 133 -0.18 -18.79 16.93
CA LEU A 133 0.97 -17.92 16.75
C LEU A 133 1.07 -16.87 17.88
N PHE A 134 -0.06 -16.24 18.24
CA PHE A 134 -0.11 -15.18 19.26
C PHE A 134 0.23 -15.66 20.67
N ARG A 135 -0.04 -16.92 20.98
CA ARG A 135 0.32 -17.53 22.28
C ARG A 135 1.78 -17.99 22.36
N HIS A 136 2.51 -17.96 21.22
CA HIS A 136 3.86 -18.50 21.20
C HIS A 136 4.87 -17.47 21.77
N ALA A 137 5.78 -17.92 22.65
CA ALA A 137 6.78 -17.06 23.27
C ALA A 137 7.76 -16.41 22.26
N ARG A 138 8.00 -17.05 21.12
CA ARG A 138 8.89 -16.55 20.06
C ARG A 138 8.22 -15.54 19.11
N LEU A 139 6.90 -15.26 19.25
CA LEU A 139 6.29 -14.12 18.60
C LEU A 139 6.68 -12.86 19.38
N LEU A 140 7.51 -12.05 18.76
CA LEU A 140 7.98 -10.81 19.38
C LEU A 140 6.97 -9.68 19.20
N ARG A 141 6.29 -9.64 18.04
CA ARG A 141 5.40 -8.54 17.67
C ARG A 141 4.36 -8.94 16.62
N LEU A 142 3.16 -8.39 16.77
CA LEU A 142 2.16 -8.28 15.73
C LEU A 142 2.17 -6.84 15.20
N VAL A 143 2.48 -6.65 13.92
CA VAL A 143 2.35 -5.37 13.23
C VAL A 143 1.01 -5.33 12.52
N VAL A 144 0.25 -4.24 12.72
CA VAL A 144 -1.01 -3.97 12.01
C VAL A 144 -0.98 -2.59 11.36
N ILE A 145 -1.84 -2.38 10.36
CA ILE A 145 -1.75 -1.21 9.46
C ILE A 145 -2.60 -0.02 9.91
N SER A 146 -3.42 -0.15 10.95
CA SER A 146 -4.27 0.94 11.46
C SER A 146 -4.64 0.72 12.92
N GLU A 147 -4.99 1.78 13.64
CA GLU A 147 -5.53 1.69 15.00
C GLU A 147 -6.88 0.94 15.00
N ALA A 148 -7.69 1.14 13.97
CA ALA A 148 -8.92 0.40 13.79
C ALA A 148 -8.66 -1.12 13.69
N LEU A 149 -7.65 -1.56 12.93
CA LEU A 149 -7.29 -2.97 12.85
C LEU A 149 -6.75 -3.50 14.18
N LYS A 150 -5.95 -2.71 14.90
CA LYS A 150 -5.49 -3.05 16.25
C LYS A 150 -6.65 -3.29 17.19
N ALA A 151 -7.64 -2.40 17.24
CA ALA A 151 -8.83 -2.56 18.07
C ALA A 151 -9.58 -3.85 17.75
N LEU A 152 -9.69 -4.22 16.45
CA LEU A 152 -10.31 -5.45 16.00
C LEU A 152 -9.52 -6.72 16.42
N TYR A 153 -8.19 -6.67 16.45
CA TYR A 153 -7.36 -7.78 16.93
C TYR A 153 -7.44 -7.92 18.45
N VAL A 154 -7.30 -6.83 19.19
CA VAL A 154 -7.40 -6.82 20.66
C VAL A 154 -8.78 -7.31 21.15
N SER A 155 -9.85 -6.99 20.44
CA SER A 155 -11.19 -7.49 20.78
C SER A 155 -11.38 -9.01 20.60
N ARG A 156 -10.47 -9.68 19.87
CA ARG A 156 -10.59 -11.10 19.48
C ARG A 156 -9.50 -12.00 20.05
N PHE A 157 -8.36 -11.42 20.40
CA PHE A 157 -7.16 -12.14 20.84
C PHE A 157 -6.50 -11.40 21.99
N ASP A 158 -5.92 -12.15 22.90
CA ASP A 158 -5.04 -11.62 23.96
C ASP A 158 -3.67 -11.35 23.37
N ILE A 159 -3.46 -10.13 22.81
CA ILE A 159 -2.25 -9.75 22.06
C ILE A 159 -1.86 -8.28 22.29
N ALA A 160 -2.55 -7.56 23.17
CA ALA A 160 -2.37 -6.12 23.37
C ALA A 160 -0.92 -5.71 23.61
N ASP A 161 -0.18 -6.51 24.38
CA ASP A 161 1.21 -6.23 24.78
C ASP A 161 2.21 -6.36 23.61
N LYS A 162 1.84 -7.04 22.53
CA LYS A 162 2.74 -7.33 21.40
C LYS A 162 2.34 -6.61 20.13
N ILE A 163 1.25 -5.84 20.12
CA ILE A 163 0.72 -5.22 18.92
C ILE A 163 1.23 -3.80 18.72
N VAL A 164 1.70 -3.50 17.53
CA VAL A 164 2.15 -2.17 17.13
C VAL A 164 1.44 -1.75 15.83
N VAL A 165 1.03 -0.49 15.75
CA VAL A 165 0.44 0.07 14.52
C VAL A 165 1.54 0.71 13.69
N CYS A 166 1.71 0.19 12.46
CA CYS A 166 2.55 0.79 11.44
C CYS A 166 1.68 1.00 10.19
N HIS A 167 1.17 2.20 10.01
CA HIS A 167 0.47 2.56 8.79
C HIS A 167 1.32 2.24 7.55
N ASP A 168 0.71 2.10 6.38
CA ASP A 168 1.48 2.00 5.14
C ASP A 168 2.33 3.28 4.95
N ALA A 169 3.18 3.30 3.96
CA ALA A 169 4.16 4.34 3.77
C ALA A 169 4.38 4.64 2.29
N ALA A 170 5.19 5.65 2.00
CA ALA A 170 5.71 5.89 0.66
C ALA A 170 7.23 6.13 0.71
N SER A 171 7.88 6.09 -0.45
CA SER A 171 9.27 6.52 -0.60
C SER A 171 9.34 8.03 -0.77
N VAL A 172 10.40 8.64 -0.28
CA VAL A 172 10.70 10.03 -0.59
C VAL A 172 10.98 10.12 -2.09
N PRO A 173 10.23 10.94 -2.87
CA PRO A 173 10.43 11.01 -4.31
C PRO A 173 11.82 11.50 -4.67
N SER A 174 12.49 10.82 -5.61
CA SER A 174 13.67 11.36 -6.26
C SER A 174 13.20 12.35 -7.33
N TRP A 175 13.49 13.64 -7.12
CA TRP A 175 13.04 14.71 -8.02
C TRP A 175 13.76 14.72 -9.39
N SER A 176 14.71 13.82 -9.59
CA SER A 176 15.52 13.71 -10.80
C SER A 176 15.03 12.71 -11.85
N SER A 177 13.96 11.96 -11.59
CA SER A 177 13.45 10.96 -12.53
C SER A 177 12.63 11.64 -13.65
N ASN A 178 13.21 11.70 -14.84
CA ASN A 178 12.57 12.14 -16.09
C ASN A 178 11.66 11.05 -16.66
N GLY A 179 10.62 10.70 -15.94
CA GLY A 179 9.55 9.86 -16.49
C GLY A 179 8.47 10.76 -17.10
N ASP A 180 8.74 11.38 -18.24
CA ASP A 180 7.74 12.17 -18.94
C ASP A 180 6.72 11.23 -19.59
N LEU A 181 5.62 11.02 -18.87
CA LEU A 181 4.42 10.47 -19.51
C LEU A 181 3.82 11.55 -20.42
N PRO A 182 3.34 11.20 -21.62
CA PRO A 182 2.61 12.15 -22.45
C PRO A 182 1.39 12.65 -21.68
N TRP A 183 1.37 13.96 -21.39
CA TRP A 183 0.30 14.58 -20.63
C TRP A 183 -0.65 15.29 -21.61
N PRO A 184 -1.89 14.83 -21.79
CA PRO A 184 -2.78 15.25 -22.87
C PRO A 184 -3.52 16.57 -22.58
N ALA A 185 -3.32 17.19 -21.43
CA ALA A 185 -4.10 18.34 -20.98
C ALA A 185 -3.37 19.67 -21.16
N SER A 186 -4.13 20.77 -21.16
CA SER A 186 -3.60 22.14 -21.08
C SER A 186 -3.02 22.39 -19.70
N ARG A 187 -1.84 23.04 -19.64
CA ARG A 187 -1.24 23.46 -18.36
C ARG A 187 -1.92 24.67 -17.73
N ASP A 188 -2.86 25.30 -18.43
CA ASP A 188 -3.56 26.50 -17.98
C ASP A 188 -4.81 26.18 -17.14
N THR A 189 -5.16 24.90 -16.99
CA THR A 189 -6.29 24.43 -16.21
C THR A 189 -5.83 23.64 -14.99
N LEU A 190 -6.66 23.61 -13.93
CA LEU A 190 -6.40 22.80 -12.74
C LEU A 190 -6.39 21.31 -13.10
N GLN A 191 -5.29 20.63 -12.77
CA GLN A 191 -5.07 19.23 -13.06
C GLN A 191 -5.43 18.37 -11.86
N ILE A 192 -6.45 17.53 -11.99
CA ILE A 192 -6.96 16.69 -10.89
C ILE A 192 -6.65 15.23 -11.17
N GLY A 193 -5.88 14.59 -10.30
CA GLY A 193 -5.41 13.23 -10.48
C GLY A 193 -6.03 12.22 -9.53
N TYR A 194 -6.12 10.98 -10.01
CA TYR A 194 -6.40 9.78 -9.23
C TYR A 194 -5.43 8.68 -9.65
N THR A 195 -4.87 7.95 -8.70
CA THR A 195 -4.05 6.76 -8.99
C THR A 195 -4.66 5.50 -8.37
N GLY A 196 -4.64 4.37 -9.07
CA GLY A 196 -4.99 3.07 -8.52
C GLY A 196 -5.96 2.23 -9.34
N HIS A 197 -6.51 1.19 -8.71
CA HIS A 197 -7.50 0.32 -9.33
C HIS A 197 -8.85 1.02 -9.52
N LEU A 198 -9.62 0.60 -10.53
CA LEU A 198 -10.92 1.18 -10.88
C LEU A 198 -12.11 0.31 -10.41
N HIS A 199 -11.89 -0.54 -9.41
CA HIS A 199 -12.93 -1.40 -8.84
C HIS A 199 -14.01 -0.60 -8.10
N PRO A 200 -15.24 -1.15 -7.95
CA PRO A 200 -16.30 -0.53 -7.17
C PRO A 200 -15.85 -0.14 -5.76
N GLY A 201 -16.35 0.98 -5.27
CA GLY A 201 -15.97 1.55 -3.97
C GLY A 201 -14.69 2.39 -4.00
N ARG A 202 -13.99 2.47 -5.15
CA ARG A 202 -12.80 3.33 -5.31
C ARG A 202 -13.14 4.77 -5.71
N GLY A 203 -14.43 5.07 -5.97
CA GLY A 203 -14.95 6.41 -6.23
C GLY A 203 -14.69 6.93 -7.64
N ILE A 204 -14.54 6.05 -8.63
CA ILE A 204 -14.40 6.47 -10.04
C ILE A 204 -15.67 7.14 -10.54
N ASP A 205 -16.82 6.70 -10.09
CA ASP A 205 -18.14 7.33 -10.30
C ASP A 205 -18.16 8.79 -9.81
N ILE A 206 -17.60 9.06 -8.63
CA ILE A 206 -17.45 10.43 -8.08
C ILE A 206 -16.56 11.28 -9.00
N ILE A 207 -15.44 10.74 -9.46
CA ILE A 207 -14.51 11.45 -10.36
C ILE A 207 -15.18 11.79 -11.68
N ILE A 208 -15.92 10.84 -12.27
CA ILE A 208 -16.66 11.04 -13.51
C ILE A 208 -17.71 12.14 -13.35
N GLU A 209 -18.46 12.10 -12.26
CA GLU A 209 -19.49 13.10 -12.01
C GLU A 209 -18.90 14.49 -11.75
N CYS A 210 -17.77 14.58 -11.03
CA CYS A 210 -17.02 15.84 -10.90
C CYS A 210 -16.53 16.36 -12.25
N GLY A 211 -16.04 15.48 -13.14
CA GLY A 211 -15.62 15.86 -14.49
C GLY A 211 -16.75 16.47 -15.32
N LYS A 212 -17.95 15.93 -15.24
CA LYS A 212 -19.15 16.50 -15.91
C LYS A 212 -19.54 17.87 -15.37
N ARG A 213 -19.45 18.06 -14.04
CA ARG A 213 -19.85 19.32 -13.35
C ARG A 213 -18.82 20.42 -13.49
N LEU A 214 -17.57 20.07 -13.73
CA LEU A 214 -16.42 20.98 -13.76
C LEU A 214 -15.67 20.85 -15.10
N PRO A 215 -16.33 21.20 -16.22
CA PRO A 215 -15.74 21.05 -17.56
C PRO A 215 -14.54 21.95 -17.83
N GLN A 216 -14.28 22.93 -16.97
CA GLN A 216 -13.14 23.84 -17.05
C GLN A 216 -11.84 23.25 -16.46
N TYR A 217 -11.87 22.08 -15.82
CA TYR A 217 -10.69 21.41 -15.26
C TYR A 217 -10.44 20.10 -15.96
N ASP A 218 -9.19 19.61 -15.90
CA ASP A 218 -8.80 18.34 -16.46
C ASP A 218 -8.66 17.26 -15.37
N PHE A 219 -9.26 16.10 -15.63
CA PHE A 219 -9.24 14.96 -14.71
C PHE A 219 -8.41 13.82 -15.28
N HIS A 220 -7.53 13.25 -14.48
CA HIS A 220 -6.60 12.21 -14.87
C HIS A 220 -6.76 10.98 -14.00
N VAL A 221 -7.11 9.86 -14.62
CA VAL A 221 -7.26 8.56 -13.97
C VAL A 221 -6.10 7.67 -14.40
N ILE A 222 -5.21 7.39 -13.45
CA ILE A 222 -3.98 6.62 -13.65
C ILE A 222 -4.14 5.26 -12.99
N GLY A 223 -4.03 4.19 -13.79
CA GLY A 223 -4.20 2.82 -13.35
C GLY A 223 -5.42 2.14 -13.98
N GLY A 224 -5.88 1.06 -13.36
CA GLY A 224 -6.91 0.20 -13.92
C GLY A 224 -6.38 -0.80 -14.96
N ASP A 225 -7.18 -1.78 -15.30
CA ASP A 225 -6.95 -2.64 -16.45
C ASP A 225 -7.80 -2.19 -17.67
N ASP A 226 -7.50 -2.71 -18.85
CA ASP A 226 -8.16 -2.28 -20.10
C ASP A 226 -9.68 -2.47 -20.06
N LYS A 227 -10.15 -3.51 -19.35
CA LYS A 227 -11.58 -3.81 -19.22
C LYS A 227 -12.29 -2.76 -18.35
N ASP A 228 -11.70 -2.42 -17.22
CA ASP A 228 -12.24 -1.41 -16.31
C ASP A 228 -12.23 -0.03 -16.99
N ILE A 229 -11.13 0.31 -17.68
CA ILE A 229 -11.00 1.57 -18.43
C ILE A 229 -12.07 1.67 -19.51
N LEU A 230 -12.28 0.61 -20.30
CA LEU A 230 -13.30 0.59 -21.33
C LEU A 230 -14.71 0.82 -20.77
N HIS A 231 -15.01 0.22 -19.63
CA HIS A 231 -16.29 0.39 -18.94
C HIS A 231 -16.51 1.85 -18.50
N TRP A 232 -15.53 2.45 -17.82
CA TRP A 232 -15.67 3.79 -17.28
C TRP A 232 -15.58 4.89 -18.34
N ARG A 233 -14.82 4.69 -19.41
CA ARG A 233 -14.68 5.64 -20.52
C ARG A 233 -16.01 5.93 -21.22
N GLN A 234 -16.95 4.99 -21.24
CA GLN A 234 -18.28 5.18 -21.83
C GLN A 234 -19.13 6.23 -21.09
N GLN A 235 -18.79 6.52 -19.83
CA GLN A 235 -19.52 7.42 -18.96
C GLN A 235 -18.77 8.75 -18.75
N ALA A 236 -17.53 8.82 -19.20
CA ALA A 236 -16.63 9.95 -18.94
C ALA A 236 -16.96 11.17 -19.82
N SER A 237 -16.73 12.36 -19.31
CA SER A 237 -16.74 13.62 -20.04
C SER A 237 -15.43 13.82 -20.84
N ALA A 238 -15.42 14.76 -21.77
CA ALA A 238 -14.29 15.02 -22.65
C ALA A 238 -13.02 15.49 -21.94
N ASN A 239 -13.15 16.04 -20.74
CA ASN A 239 -12.06 16.52 -19.89
C ASN A 239 -11.54 15.46 -18.91
N LEU A 240 -11.89 14.17 -19.10
CA LEU A 240 -11.44 13.08 -18.26
C LEU A 240 -10.57 12.10 -19.07
N TYR A 241 -9.31 11.96 -18.67
CA TYR A 241 -8.27 11.21 -19.37
C TYR A 241 -7.90 9.94 -18.60
N PHE A 242 -7.95 8.77 -19.26
CA PHE A 242 -7.50 7.50 -18.70
C PHE A 242 -6.13 7.15 -19.25
N HIS A 243 -5.13 7.06 -18.36
CA HIS A 243 -3.72 6.80 -18.72
C HIS A 243 -3.35 5.31 -18.71
N GLY A 244 -4.21 4.46 -18.13
CA GLY A 244 -3.90 3.05 -17.98
C GLY A 244 -2.90 2.76 -16.87
N PHE A 245 -2.39 1.55 -16.88
CA PHE A 245 -1.42 1.09 -15.88
C PHE A 245 -0.08 1.79 -16.04
N VAL A 246 0.42 2.29 -14.93
CA VAL A 246 1.77 2.88 -14.81
C VAL A 246 2.57 2.05 -13.82
N GLU A 247 3.85 1.82 -14.12
CA GLU A 247 4.73 1.07 -13.23
C GLU A 247 4.88 1.75 -11.87
N PRO A 248 4.97 0.98 -10.77
CA PRO A 248 5.02 1.55 -9.42
C PRO A 248 6.15 2.56 -9.20
N GLY A 249 7.27 2.39 -9.88
CA GLY A 249 8.41 3.31 -9.82
C GLY A 249 8.14 4.70 -10.39
N LEU A 250 7.12 4.85 -11.25
CA LEU A 250 6.79 6.10 -11.94
C LEU A 250 5.61 6.87 -11.32
N ILE A 251 4.91 6.30 -10.34
CA ILE A 251 3.70 6.91 -9.75
C ILE A 251 3.98 8.30 -9.15
N SER A 252 5.08 8.48 -8.45
CA SER A 252 5.44 9.77 -7.87
C SER A 252 5.69 10.84 -8.93
N SER A 253 6.26 10.47 -10.07
CA SER A 253 6.47 11.36 -11.23
C SER A 253 5.13 11.79 -11.81
N VAL A 254 4.20 10.85 -11.98
CA VAL A 254 2.86 11.12 -12.52
C VAL A 254 2.04 12.03 -11.61
N CYS A 255 2.05 11.78 -10.31
CA CYS A 255 1.34 12.63 -9.33
C CYS A 255 1.79 14.09 -9.38
N ARG A 256 3.03 14.38 -9.80
CA ARG A 256 3.54 15.76 -9.93
C ARG A 256 2.91 16.56 -11.06
N HIS A 257 2.34 15.90 -12.06
CA HIS A 257 1.62 16.60 -13.14
C HIS A 257 0.23 17.09 -12.70
N CYS A 258 -0.25 16.62 -11.54
CA CYS A 258 -1.51 17.06 -10.96
C CYS A 258 -1.30 18.21 -9.97
N ASP A 259 -2.29 19.08 -9.83
CA ASP A 259 -2.37 20.09 -8.78
C ASP A 259 -3.07 19.57 -7.54
N VAL A 260 -4.04 18.68 -7.76
CA VAL A 260 -4.90 18.08 -6.74
C VAL A 260 -4.96 16.57 -6.96
N LEU A 261 -4.90 15.81 -5.88
CA LEU A 261 -5.03 14.36 -5.89
C LEU A 261 -6.27 13.92 -5.13
N MET A 262 -7.15 13.17 -5.79
CA MET A 262 -8.41 12.70 -5.24
C MET A 262 -8.29 11.28 -4.70
N MET A 263 -8.85 11.06 -3.51
CA MET A 263 -8.98 9.73 -2.90
C MET A 263 -10.44 9.49 -2.44
N PRO A 264 -11.38 9.31 -3.40
CA PRO A 264 -12.82 9.29 -3.13
C PRO A 264 -13.31 7.88 -2.73
N TYR A 265 -12.67 7.25 -1.74
CA TYR A 265 -13.11 5.95 -1.25
C TYR A 265 -14.51 6.01 -0.68
N GLN A 266 -15.33 5.01 -1.04
CA GLN A 266 -16.69 4.89 -0.54
C GLN A 266 -16.74 4.08 0.76
N THR A 267 -17.84 4.18 1.48
CA THR A 267 -18.07 3.46 2.75
C THR A 267 -18.08 1.94 2.56
N ASN A 268 -18.41 1.46 1.37
CA ASN A 268 -18.32 0.05 1.00
C ASN A 268 -17.17 -0.19 0.01
N LEU A 269 -16.04 -0.63 0.53
CA LEU A 269 -14.83 -0.94 -0.23
C LEU A 269 -14.53 -2.44 -0.22
N ALA A 270 -15.17 -3.18 -1.13
CA ALA A 270 -14.97 -4.60 -1.26
C ALA A 270 -13.63 -4.93 -1.96
N LEU A 271 -12.97 -6.00 -1.51
CA LEU A 271 -11.84 -6.56 -2.24
C LEU A 271 -12.35 -7.48 -3.36
N PRO A 272 -11.70 -7.52 -4.54
CA PRO A 272 -12.13 -8.30 -5.70
C PRO A 272 -12.32 -9.80 -5.44
N TYR A 273 -11.60 -10.35 -4.45
CA TYR A 273 -11.57 -11.79 -4.16
C TYR A 273 -12.23 -12.18 -2.83
N THR A 274 -12.64 -11.21 -2.03
CA THR A 274 -13.36 -11.40 -0.79
C THR A 274 -14.46 -10.35 -0.69
N GLN A 275 -15.64 -10.70 -0.22
CA GLN A 275 -16.71 -9.71 0.00
C GLN A 275 -16.47 -8.86 1.27
N ALA A 276 -15.28 -8.92 1.85
CA ALA A 276 -14.94 -8.17 3.04
C ALA A 276 -14.82 -6.68 2.70
N ASN A 277 -15.61 -5.86 3.37
CA ASN A 277 -15.46 -4.41 3.33
C ASN A 277 -14.24 -4.00 4.14
N THR A 278 -13.23 -3.43 3.48
CA THR A 278 -11.97 -3.03 4.10
C THR A 278 -11.92 -1.56 4.52
N SER A 279 -12.95 -0.77 4.21
CA SER A 279 -13.01 0.67 4.52
C SER A 279 -12.84 0.97 6.01
N GLY A 280 -13.19 0.02 6.88
CA GLY A 280 -13.11 0.17 8.34
C GLY A 280 -11.72 -0.04 8.95
N TRP A 281 -10.71 -0.54 8.19
CA TRP A 281 -9.36 -0.80 8.75
C TRP A 281 -8.21 -0.68 7.75
N MET A 282 -8.47 -0.21 6.52
CA MET A 282 -7.44 -0.07 5.50
C MET A 282 -6.38 0.97 5.87
N SER A 283 -5.18 0.80 5.31
CA SER A 283 -4.14 1.82 5.23
C SER A 283 -3.66 1.86 3.77
N PRO A 284 -4.23 2.70 2.91
CA PRO A 284 -3.92 2.67 1.49
C PRO A 284 -2.59 3.37 1.20
N MET A 285 -1.65 2.68 0.57
CA MET A 285 -0.34 3.24 0.17
C MET A 285 -0.47 4.55 -0.61
N LYS A 286 -1.52 4.68 -1.46
CA LYS A 286 -1.73 5.93 -2.24
C LYS A 286 -1.89 7.16 -1.36
N LEU A 287 -2.40 7.04 -0.13
CA LEU A 287 -2.47 8.16 0.82
C LEU A 287 -1.09 8.77 1.04
N PHE A 288 -0.12 7.91 1.35
CA PHE A 288 1.25 8.32 1.63
C PHE A 288 2.00 8.74 0.36
N GLU A 289 1.70 8.12 -0.78
CA GLU A 289 2.20 8.55 -2.10
C GLU A 289 1.69 9.96 -2.45
N TYR A 290 0.45 10.29 -2.11
CA TYR A 290 -0.12 11.62 -2.30
C TYR A 290 0.53 12.66 -1.37
N MET A 291 0.69 12.34 -0.10
CA MET A 291 1.43 13.19 0.84
C MET A 291 2.87 13.42 0.35
N ALA A 292 3.54 12.36 -0.11
CA ALA A 292 4.90 12.41 -0.64
C ALA A 292 5.03 13.24 -1.93
N SER A 293 3.99 13.33 -2.75
CA SER A 293 4.00 14.07 -4.01
C SER A 293 3.97 15.59 -3.82
N ARG A 294 3.69 16.06 -2.59
CA ARG A 294 3.54 17.47 -2.25
C ARG A 294 2.48 18.16 -3.11
N ARG A 295 1.30 17.52 -3.22
CA ARG A 295 0.11 18.01 -3.91
C ARG A 295 -1.06 18.05 -2.95
N ALA A 296 -2.00 18.97 -3.19
CA ALA A 296 -3.20 19.05 -2.37
C ALA A 296 -4.00 17.76 -2.44
N ILE A 297 -4.52 17.30 -1.32
CA ILE A 297 -5.28 16.07 -1.21
C ILE A 297 -6.74 16.38 -0.92
N ILE A 298 -7.64 15.80 -1.69
CA ILE A 298 -9.07 15.71 -1.35
C ILE A 298 -9.38 14.24 -1.09
N ALA A 299 -9.81 13.92 0.11
CA ALA A 299 -10.04 12.55 0.54
C ALA A 299 -11.43 12.38 1.16
N SER A 300 -11.94 11.16 1.09
CA SER A 300 -13.17 10.79 1.80
C SER A 300 -12.98 10.95 3.31
N ASP A 301 -13.97 11.53 3.96
CA ASP A 301 -14.04 11.62 5.42
C ASP A 301 -14.42 10.26 6.01
N LEU A 302 -13.44 9.38 6.12
CA LEU A 302 -13.56 8.07 6.72
C LEU A 302 -12.73 7.99 8.01
N PRO A 303 -13.24 7.38 9.09
CA PRO A 303 -12.52 7.31 10.37
C PRO A 303 -11.09 6.77 10.25
N VAL A 304 -10.87 5.77 9.39
CA VAL A 304 -9.54 5.17 9.18
C VAL A 304 -8.58 6.11 8.44
N LEU A 305 -9.06 7.02 7.60
CA LEU A 305 -8.23 8.02 6.93
C LEU A 305 -7.89 9.17 7.89
N ARG A 306 -8.78 9.47 8.83
CA ARG A 306 -8.55 10.43 9.91
C ARG A 306 -7.51 9.96 10.94
N GLU A 307 -7.09 8.70 10.91
CA GLU A 307 -5.91 8.26 11.68
C GLU A 307 -4.61 8.94 11.20
N VAL A 308 -4.61 9.47 9.96
CA VAL A 308 -3.43 10.07 9.31
C VAL A 308 -3.70 11.50 8.87
N LEU A 309 -4.86 11.79 8.30
CA LEU A 309 -5.22 13.10 7.73
C LEU A 309 -6.09 13.93 8.68
N ASP A 310 -5.83 15.25 8.68
CA ASP A 310 -6.72 16.25 9.26
C ASP A 310 -6.96 17.41 8.28
N GLU A 311 -7.78 18.41 8.67
CA GLU A 311 -8.16 19.55 7.84
C GLU A 311 -7.01 20.52 7.51
N ARG A 312 -5.85 20.36 8.18
CA ARG A 312 -4.63 21.13 7.86
C ARG A 312 -3.88 20.53 6.68
N MET A 313 -4.07 19.21 6.42
CA MET A 313 -3.33 18.42 5.43
C MET A 313 -4.16 18.04 4.21
N ALA A 314 -5.49 18.01 4.34
CA ALA A 314 -6.39 17.59 3.27
C ALA A 314 -7.76 18.24 3.40
N ILE A 315 -8.51 18.29 2.29
CA ILE A 315 -9.96 18.56 2.34
C ILE A 315 -10.66 17.21 2.52
N LEU A 316 -11.34 17.03 3.64
CA LEU A 316 -12.08 15.82 3.95
C LEU A 316 -13.55 15.99 3.56
N VAL A 317 -14.07 15.07 2.74
CA VAL A 317 -15.38 15.18 2.10
C VAL A 317 -16.22 13.92 2.40
N PRO A 318 -17.52 14.06 2.71
CA PRO A 318 -18.39 12.89 2.82
C PRO A 318 -18.30 12.02 1.56
N PRO A 319 -18.12 10.68 1.70
CA PRO A 319 -17.77 9.80 0.58
C PRO A 319 -18.70 9.86 -0.63
N GLU A 320 -20.01 9.93 -0.40
CA GLU A 320 -21.03 9.86 -1.45
C GLU A 320 -21.60 11.23 -1.87
N ASP A 321 -21.12 12.34 -1.28
CA ASP A 321 -21.63 13.71 -1.54
C ASP A 321 -20.88 14.40 -2.69
N THR A 322 -21.30 14.14 -3.91
CA THR A 322 -20.66 14.68 -5.13
C THR A 322 -20.65 16.21 -5.18
N ASP A 323 -21.64 16.89 -4.59
CA ASP A 323 -21.67 18.36 -4.54
C ASP A 323 -20.50 18.89 -3.71
N ARG A 324 -20.26 18.28 -2.56
CA ARG A 324 -19.12 18.61 -1.69
C ARG A 324 -17.78 18.32 -2.34
N TRP A 325 -17.67 17.24 -3.15
CA TRP A 325 -16.46 16.96 -3.92
C TRP A 325 -16.18 18.05 -4.93
N ALA A 326 -17.20 18.50 -5.67
CA ALA A 326 -17.06 19.59 -6.64
C ALA A 326 -16.69 20.94 -5.95
N GLU A 327 -17.28 21.24 -4.80
CA GLU A 327 -16.92 22.41 -3.99
C GLU A 327 -15.47 22.34 -3.49
N ALA A 328 -15.03 21.18 -3.01
CA ALA A 328 -13.66 20.97 -2.53
C ALA A 328 -12.63 21.19 -3.65
N ILE A 329 -12.92 20.72 -4.87
CA ILE A 329 -12.07 20.96 -6.04
C ILE A 329 -11.98 22.46 -6.35
N LYS A 330 -13.10 23.20 -6.38
CA LYS A 330 -13.12 24.65 -6.62
C LYS A 330 -12.31 25.42 -5.59
N ARG A 331 -12.32 25.00 -4.32
CA ARG A 331 -11.48 25.63 -3.27
C ARG A 331 -9.99 25.51 -3.57
N CYS A 332 -9.57 24.53 -4.33
CA CYS A 332 -8.18 24.34 -4.75
C CYS A 332 -7.76 25.29 -5.91
N GLU A 333 -8.65 26.16 -6.42
CA GLU A 333 -8.26 27.27 -7.30
C GLU A 333 -7.35 28.27 -6.57
N ASP A 334 -7.59 28.49 -5.27
CA ASP A 334 -6.68 29.25 -4.43
C ASP A 334 -5.34 28.51 -4.28
N GLY A 335 -4.33 29.00 -5.00
CA GLY A 335 -3.00 28.41 -5.01
C GLY A 335 -2.34 28.38 -3.63
N GLN A 336 -2.49 29.47 -2.85
CA GLN A 336 -1.89 29.54 -1.51
C GLN A 336 -2.54 28.53 -0.55
N PHE A 337 -3.86 28.40 -0.59
CA PHE A 337 -4.59 27.41 0.19
C PHE A 337 -4.15 26.00 -0.19
N ARG A 338 -4.08 25.70 -1.49
CA ARG A 338 -3.63 24.41 -2.04
C ARG A 338 -2.21 24.07 -1.60
N ASP A 339 -1.28 25.03 -1.69
CA ASP A 339 0.13 24.84 -1.33
C ASP A 339 0.30 24.63 0.17
N ASN A 340 -0.47 25.29 1.02
CA ASN A 340 -0.45 25.10 2.46
C ASN A 340 -0.88 23.67 2.85
N LEU A 341 -1.97 23.16 2.28
CA LEU A 341 -2.39 21.75 2.50
C LEU A 341 -1.29 20.76 2.08
N ALA A 342 -0.73 20.96 0.88
CA ALA A 342 0.30 20.11 0.32
C ALA A 342 1.57 20.09 1.18
N GLN A 343 1.99 21.26 1.67
CA GLN A 343 3.18 21.39 2.52
C GLN A 343 2.98 20.70 3.87
N ASN A 344 1.85 20.92 4.54
CA ASN A 344 1.57 20.29 5.83
C ASN A 344 1.51 18.76 5.71
N ALA A 345 0.87 18.24 4.65
CA ALA A 345 0.82 16.81 4.37
C ALA A 345 2.23 16.23 4.11
N TYR A 346 3.06 16.93 3.35
CA TYR A 346 4.43 16.52 3.06
C TYR A 346 5.33 16.50 4.30
N GLU A 347 5.21 17.50 5.18
CA GLU A 347 5.96 17.54 6.44
C GLU A 347 5.57 16.38 7.37
N ALA A 348 4.28 16.09 7.51
CA ALA A 348 3.81 14.93 8.25
C ALA A 348 4.32 13.61 7.65
N PHE A 349 4.32 13.51 6.31
CA PHE A 349 4.88 12.36 5.61
C PHE A 349 6.37 12.13 5.93
N LEU A 350 7.20 13.18 5.80
CA LEU A 350 8.64 13.07 6.07
C LEU A 350 8.93 12.67 7.51
N LYS A 351 8.10 13.13 8.44
CA LYS A 351 8.25 12.86 9.87
C LYS A 351 7.95 11.39 10.21
N ASP A 352 6.85 10.83 9.71
CA ASP A 352 6.27 9.61 10.27
C ASP A 352 5.96 8.51 9.24
N TYR A 353 5.87 8.81 7.93
CA TYR A 353 5.26 7.92 6.94
C TYR A 353 6.17 7.53 5.77
N THR A 354 7.50 7.64 5.93
CA THR A 354 8.45 7.03 4.98
C THR A 354 8.62 5.54 5.28
N TRP A 355 8.98 4.75 4.28
CA TRP A 355 9.23 3.32 4.47
C TRP A 355 10.33 3.06 5.50
N GLU A 356 11.37 3.89 5.55
CA GLU A 356 12.46 3.79 6.52
C GLU A 356 11.95 4.01 7.97
N LYS A 357 11.08 5.00 8.18
CA LYS A 357 10.44 5.26 9.48
C LYS A 357 9.53 4.10 9.90
N ARG A 358 8.75 3.58 8.93
CA ARG A 358 7.90 2.41 9.15
C ARG A 358 8.71 1.20 9.58
N ALA A 359 9.82 0.91 8.88
CA ALA A 359 10.71 -0.20 9.22
C ALA A 359 11.36 -0.03 10.59
N GLN A 360 11.80 1.17 10.96
CA GLN A 360 12.32 1.50 12.29
C GLN A 360 11.26 1.22 13.37
N LYS A 361 10.03 1.74 13.20
CA LYS A 361 8.92 1.54 14.14
C LYS A 361 8.54 0.06 14.29
N ALA A 362 8.54 -0.70 13.21
CA ALA A 362 8.25 -2.12 13.25
C ALA A 362 9.29 -2.93 14.05
N LEU A 363 10.54 -2.46 14.12
CA LEU A 363 11.65 -3.10 14.81
C LEU A 363 12.02 -2.45 16.16
N GLU A 364 11.37 -1.36 16.55
CA GLU A 364 11.71 -0.60 17.74
C GLU A 364 11.73 -1.48 19.00
N GLY A 365 12.84 -1.46 19.77
CA GLY A 365 13.01 -2.26 20.99
C GLY A 365 13.21 -3.77 20.74
N ILE A 366 13.37 -4.22 19.50
CA ILE A 366 13.70 -5.61 19.19
C ILE A 366 15.21 -5.70 19.01
N GLY A 367 15.88 -6.32 19.98
CA GLY A 367 17.27 -6.76 19.92
C GLY A 367 17.32 -8.26 19.61
N VAL A 368 18.14 -8.66 18.63
CA VAL A 368 18.50 -10.07 18.36
C VAL A 368 19.98 -10.25 18.65
#